data_262786be1945cac95e93f144849ea392
#
_entry.id   262786be1945cac95e93f144849ea392
#
_cell.length_a   1.000
_cell.length_b   1.000
_cell.length_c   1.000
_cell.angle_alpha   90.00
_cell.angle_beta   90.00
_cell.angle_gamma   90.00
#
_symmetry.space_group_name_H-M   'P 1'
#
loop_
_entity.id
_entity.type
_entity.pdbx_description
1 polymer ?
#
loop_
_entity_poly.entity_id
_entity_poly.type
_entity_poly.pdbx_seq_one_letter_code
_entity_poly.pdbx_strand_id
1 'polypeptide(L)'
;MRIEGSVAFVTGANRGLGLAFARELLGRGVKKLYAGVRNPEGVGLVGIIPVTFDVTDPAAVSAAALCCGDVTLLINNAGIGRVDSSALDPAVIDNAREFLEINFYGIIRASQAFAPVLLGNGDGAIINVLSDVTWFAPPILSAYAATKSAAWSFTNALRVDVRDKGIQVLALHVGFVDTDLTRGFDVKKSDPRLVAARTLDALEKGHEEVLADAQTEALKRSLSPNSPIT
;
A
#
# COMPACT_ATOMS: atom_id res chain seq x y z
N MET A 1 4.50 16.48 1.87
CA MET A 1 5.97 16.32 2.05
C MET A 1 6.69 16.42 0.71
N ARG A 2 8.02 16.61 0.65
CA ARG A 2 8.84 16.50 -0.59
C ARG A 2 9.44 15.10 -0.67
N ILE A 3 9.48 14.53 -1.86
CA ILE A 3 10.13 13.23 -2.12
C ILE A 3 11.65 13.40 -2.19
N GLU A 4 12.13 14.43 -2.90
CA GLU A 4 13.55 14.73 -2.99
C GLU A 4 14.20 14.88 -1.60
N GLY A 5 15.26 14.15 -1.36
CA GLY A 5 15.97 14.16 -0.07
C GLY A 5 15.31 13.34 1.04
N SER A 6 14.11 12.78 0.84
CA SER A 6 13.46 11.92 1.82
C SER A 6 14.15 10.56 1.98
N VAL A 7 13.84 9.85 3.05
CA VAL A 7 14.24 8.47 3.27
C VAL A 7 12.99 7.59 3.25
N ALA A 8 12.89 6.72 2.26
CA ALA A 8 11.70 5.90 2.06
C ALA A 8 11.89 4.44 2.50
N PHE A 9 10.84 3.85 3.06
CA PHE A 9 10.71 2.42 3.30
C PHE A 9 9.49 1.89 2.53
N VAL A 10 9.71 0.93 1.62
CA VAL A 10 8.64 0.34 0.79
C VAL A 10 8.50 -1.14 1.12
N THR A 11 7.33 -1.56 1.60
CA THR A 11 7.06 -2.97 1.87
C THR A 11 6.72 -3.71 0.58
N GLY A 12 7.32 -4.88 0.35
CA GLY A 12 7.11 -5.66 -0.89
C GLY A 12 7.73 -5.01 -2.13
N ALA A 13 8.90 -4.37 -2.01
CA ALA A 13 9.54 -3.58 -3.07
C ALA A 13 10.25 -4.40 -4.16
N ASN A 14 10.28 -5.73 -4.07
CA ASN A 14 11.05 -6.59 -5.00
C ASN A 14 10.36 -6.87 -6.34
N ARG A 15 9.07 -6.57 -6.48
CA ARG A 15 8.28 -6.80 -7.71
C ARG A 15 7.04 -5.91 -7.79
N GLY A 16 6.37 -5.98 -8.93
CA GLY A 16 5.07 -5.35 -9.15
C GLY A 16 5.04 -3.86 -8.84
N LEU A 17 4.00 -3.42 -8.16
CA LEU A 17 3.81 -2.00 -7.82
C LEU A 17 4.85 -1.49 -6.82
N GLY A 18 5.28 -2.33 -5.85
CA GLY A 18 6.34 -1.96 -4.92
C GLY A 18 7.66 -1.65 -5.60
N LEU A 19 8.05 -2.44 -6.63
CA LEU A 19 9.22 -2.16 -7.45
C LEU A 19 9.04 -0.89 -8.30
N ALA A 20 7.83 -0.62 -8.78
CA ALA A 20 7.53 0.61 -9.49
C ALA A 20 7.67 1.85 -8.58
N PHE A 21 7.17 1.79 -7.34
CA PHE A 21 7.44 2.82 -6.33
C PHE A 21 8.93 3.00 -6.08
N ALA A 22 9.68 1.91 -5.92
CA ALA A 22 11.12 1.99 -5.67
C ALA A 22 11.86 2.72 -6.80
N ARG A 23 11.55 2.40 -8.06
CA ARG A 23 12.13 3.07 -9.23
C ARG A 23 11.76 4.54 -9.32
N GLU A 24 10.50 4.86 -9.10
CA GLU A 24 9.99 6.23 -9.16
C GLU A 24 10.61 7.10 -8.05
N LEU A 25 10.72 6.58 -6.83
CA LEU A 25 11.38 7.24 -5.71
C LEU A 25 12.85 7.55 -6.00
N LEU A 26 13.60 6.57 -6.54
CA LEU A 26 15.00 6.80 -6.96
C LEU A 26 15.08 7.87 -8.05
N GLY A 27 14.19 7.85 -9.03
CA GLY A 27 14.09 8.87 -10.09
C GLY A 27 13.80 10.28 -9.57
N ARG A 28 13.09 10.39 -8.43
CA ARG A 28 12.77 11.67 -7.77
C ARG A 28 13.82 12.13 -6.75
N GLY A 29 14.94 11.43 -6.64
CA GLY A 29 16.06 11.86 -5.81
C GLY A 29 15.84 11.65 -4.30
N VAL A 30 15.21 10.53 -3.90
CA VAL A 30 15.24 10.13 -2.48
C VAL A 30 16.68 10.00 -2.01
N LYS A 31 16.96 10.44 -0.80
CA LYS A 31 18.28 10.32 -0.18
C LYS A 31 18.64 8.87 0.10
N LYS A 32 17.65 8.05 0.47
CA LYS A 32 17.84 6.63 0.79
C LYS A 32 16.53 5.88 0.55
N LEU A 33 16.63 4.63 0.09
CA LEU A 33 15.49 3.77 -0.13
C LEU A 33 15.73 2.40 0.49
N TYR A 34 14.90 2.03 1.45
CA TYR A 34 14.84 0.70 2.04
C TYR A 34 13.75 -0.14 1.36
N ALA A 35 14.11 -1.34 0.96
CA ALA A 35 13.20 -2.33 0.39
C ALA A 35 12.87 -3.40 1.43
N GLY A 36 11.71 -3.31 2.07
CA GLY A 36 11.22 -4.31 3.00
C GLY A 36 10.73 -5.54 2.25
N VAL A 37 11.47 -6.66 2.32
CA VAL A 37 11.19 -7.90 1.58
C VAL A 37 11.49 -9.13 2.44
N ARG A 38 10.79 -10.24 2.18
CA ARG A 38 11.03 -11.51 2.90
C ARG A 38 12.38 -12.15 2.57
N ASN A 39 12.83 -11.99 1.32
CA ASN A 39 14.14 -12.47 0.87
C ASN A 39 14.96 -11.31 0.27
N PRO A 40 15.88 -10.72 1.03
CA PRO A 40 16.72 -9.60 0.59
C PRO A 40 17.65 -9.93 -0.58
N GLU A 41 18.11 -11.19 -0.70
CA GLU A 41 19.06 -11.63 -1.73
C GLU A 41 18.49 -11.53 -3.16
N GLY A 42 17.15 -11.52 -3.30
CA GLY A 42 16.46 -11.43 -4.60
C GLY A 42 16.24 -10.01 -5.12
N VAL A 43 16.76 -8.98 -4.47
CA VAL A 43 16.51 -7.58 -4.84
C VAL A 43 17.63 -7.06 -5.73
N GLY A 44 17.39 -7.03 -7.05
CA GLY A 44 18.37 -6.66 -8.07
C GLY A 44 18.39 -5.19 -8.50
N LEU A 45 17.69 -4.28 -7.79
CA LEU A 45 17.65 -2.86 -8.14
C LEU A 45 18.82 -2.11 -7.46
N VAL A 46 19.67 -1.45 -8.27
CA VAL A 46 20.77 -0.62 -7.77
C VAL A 46 20.23 0.61 -7.05
N GLY A 47 20.86 0.99 -5.95
CA GLY A 47 20.47 2.19 -5.17
C GLY A 47 19.46 1.95 -4.07
N ILE A 48 19.06 0.70 -3.83
CA ILE A 48 18.18 0.33 -2.71
C ILE A 48 18.93 -0.50 -1.66
N ILE A 49 18.46 -0.41 -0.42
CA ILE A 49 18.96 -1.18 0.72
C ILE A 49 17.92 -2.23 1.07
N PRO A 50 18.16 -3.51 0.77
CA PRO A 50 17.24 -4.58 1.13
C PRO A 50 17.21 -4.78 2.66
N VAL A 51 16.01 -4.94 3.20
CA VAL A 51 15.77 -5.19 4.63
C VAL A 51 14.87 -6.42 4.76
N THR A 52 15.27 -7.37 5.59
CA THR A 52 14.38 -8.50 5.91
C THR A 52 13.13 -7.99 6.60
N PHE A 53 11.98 -8.21 5.98
CA PHE A 53 10.71 -7.68 6.44
C PHE A 53 9.56 -8.60 6.03
N ASP A 54 8.95 -9.21 7.01
CA ASP A 54 7.67 -9.91 6.85
C ASP A 54 6.61 -9.18 7.68
N VAL A 55 5.58 -8.67 7.02
CA VAL A 55 4.48 -7.93 7.67
C VAL A 55 3.70 -8.79 8.67
N THR A 56 3.84 -10.11 8.60
CA THR A 56 3.18 -11.07 9.50
C THR A 56 4.02 -11.39 10.75
N ASP A 57 5.31 -10.99 10.74
CA ASP A 57 6.23 -11.21 11.87
C ASP A 57 6.46 -9.90 12.64
N PRO A 58 5.87 -9.74 13.85
CA PRO A 58 6.04 -8.54 14.67
C PRO A 58 7.51 -8.27 15.05
N ALA A 59 8.34 -9.30 15.19
CA ALA A 59 9.75 -9.14 15.53
C ALA A 59 10.54 -8.57 14.35
N ALA A 60 10.30 -9.09 13.12
CA ALA A 60 10.92 -8.58 11.91
C ALA A 60 10.49 -7.12 11.64
N VAL A 61 9.22 -6.79 11.86
CA VAL A 61 8.70 -5.43 11.70
C VAL A 61 9.36 -4.46 12.69
N SER A 62 9.45 -4.83 13.97
CA SER A 62 10.08 -4.01 15.00
C SER A 62 11.59 -3.83 14.74
N ALA A 63 12.29 -4.90 14.37
CA ALA A 63 13.71 -4.84 14.04
C ALA A 63 13.99 -3.91 12.84
N ALA A 64 13.14 -3.96 11.81
CA ALA A 64 13.27 -3.08 10.65
C ALA A 64 13.06 -1.61 11.03
N ALA A 65 12.07 -1.27 11.86
CA ALA A 65 11.85 0.10 12.30
C ALA A 65 13.04 0.64 13.13
N LEU A 66 13.64 -0.20 13.98
CA LEU A 66 14.85 0.16 14.74
C LEU A 66 16.06 0.38 13.84
N CYS A 67 16.28 -0.52 12.86
CA CYS A 67 17.39 -0.42 11.91
C CYS A 67 17.27 0.78 10.95
N CYS A 68 16.04 1.12 10.57
CA CYS A 68 15.72 2.16 9.60
C CYS A 68 15.21 3.43 10.30
N GLY A 69 15.88 3.86 11.37
CA GLY A 69 15.48 4.98 12.23
C GLY A 69 15.51 6.36 11.56
N ASP A 70 15.95 6.48 10.33
CA ASP A 70 15.98 7.70 9.51
C ASP A 70 14.83 7.81 8.50
N VAL A 71 13.87 6.88 8.50
CA VAL A 71 12.73 6.87 7.56
C VAL A 71 11.82 8.06 7.77
N THR A 72 11.47 8.73 6.67
CA THR A 72 10.49 9.83 6.62
C THR A 72 9.26 9.51 5.76
N LEU A 73 9.32 8.45 4.93
CA LEU A 73 8.21 7.97 4.10
C LEU A 73 8.05 6.46 4.24
N LEU A 74 6.89 6.01 4.74
CA LEU A 74 6.50 4.60 4.74
C LEU A 74 5.48 4.34 3.63
N ILE A 75 5.75 3.33 2.77
CA ILE A 75 4.78 2.83 1.79
C ILE A 75 4.38 1.40 2.14
N ASN A 76 3.18 1.24 2.66
CA ASN A 76 2.54 -0.04 2.92
C ASN A 76 1.95 -0.60 1.62
N ASN A 77 2.79 -1.33 0.87
CA ASN A 77 2.43 -1.91 -0.42
C ASN A 77 2.30 -3.44 -0.37
N ALA A 78 2.97 -4.12 0.56
CA ALA A 78 2.90 -5.57 0.68
C ALA A 78 1.44 -6.05 0.77
N GLY A 79 1.08 -7.02 -0.07
CA GLY A 79 -0.27 -7.54 -0.12
C GLY A 79 -0.38 -8.79 -0.99
N ILE A 80 -1.42 -9.55 -0.75
CA ILE A 80 -1.80 -10.73 -1.52
C ILE A 80 -3.28 -10.70 -1.87
N GLY A 81 -3.68 -11.50 -2.85
CA GLY A 81 -5.06 -11.70 -3.23
C GLY A 81 -5.20 -12.92 -4.14
N ARG A 82 -6.33 -13.58 -4.03
CA ARG A 82 -6.78 -14.67 -4.91
C ARG A 82 -8.25 -14.48 -5.20
N VAL A 83 -8.74 -15.15 -6.23
CA VAL A 83 -10.18 -15.24 -6.51
C VAL A 83 -10.78 -16.44 -5.77
N ASP A 84 -11.97 -16.25 -5.27
CA ASP A 84 -12.87 -17.29 -4.78
C ASP A 84 -13.82 -17.71 -5.92
N SER A 85 -14.48 -18.85 -5.82
CA SER A 85 -15.51 -19.23 -6.82
C SER A 85 -16.79 -18.39 -6.66
N SER A 86 -17.09 -17.99 -5.43
CA SER A 86 -18.21 -17.11 -5.06
C SER A 86 -18.02 -16.59 -3.64
N ALA A 87 -18.88 -15.70 -3.17
CA ALA A 87 -18.89 -15.25 -1.77
C ALA A 87 -19.30 -16.35 -0.76
N LEU A 88 -19.85 -17.46 -1.26
CA LEU A 88 -20.23 -18.64 -0.46
C LEU A 88 -19.25 -19.80 -0.61
N ASP A 89 -18.10 -19.59 -1.26
CA ASP A 89 -17.05 -20.58 -1.40
C ASP A 89 -16.56 -21.01 0.00
N PRO A 90 -16.46 -22.30 0.30
CA PRO A 90 -15.93 -22.78 1.58
C PRO A 90 -14.53 -22.26 1.91
N ALA A 91 -13.71 -21.93 0.91
CA ALA A 91 -12.36 -21.38 1.11
C ALA A 91 -12.34 -19.90 1.54
N VAL A 92 -13.46 -19.16 1.44
CA VAL A 92 -13.51 -17.71 1.75
C VAL A 92 -13.02 -17.40 3.14
N ILE A 93 -13.34 -18.22 4.15
CA ILE A 93 -12.92 -17.97 5.54
C ILE A 93 -11.41 -18.07 5.67
N ASP A 94 -10.79 -19.10 5.11
CA ASP A 94 -9.34 -19.30 5.21
C ASP A 94 -8.59 -18.28 4.36
N ASN A 95 -9.08 -17.95 3.18
CA ASN A 95 -8.56 -16.86 2.36
C ASN A 95 -8.67 -15.52 3.11
N ALA A 96 -9.80 -15.23 3.74
CA ALA A 96 -9.99 -13.99 4.49
C ALA A 96 -9.02 -13.90 5.68
N ARG A 97 -8.78 -14.97 6.42
CA ARG A 97 -7.80 -15.00 7.53
C ARG A 97 -6.39 -14.66 7.05
N GLU A 98 -5.92 -15.32 5.98
CA GLU A 98 -4.60 -15.07 5.40
C GLU A 98 -4.50 -13.64 4.84
N PHE A 99 -5.52 -13.19 4.12
CA PHE A 99 -5.51 -11.84 3.53
C PHE A 99 -5.59 -10.75 4.60
N LEU A 100 -6.38 -10.91 5.67
CA LEU A 100 -6.42 -9.98 6.79
C LEU A 100 -5.05 -9.88 7.47
N GLU A 101 -4.38 -11.01 7.65
CA GLU A 101 -3.07 -11.05 8.30
C GLU A 101 -2.04 -10.19 7.56
N ILE A 102 -2.04 -10.24 6.22
CA ILE A 102 -1.07 -9.53 5.40
C ILE A 102 -1.57 -8.12 5.02
N ASN A 103 -2.79 -8.03 4.45
CA ASN A 103 -3.28 -6.79 3.83
C ASN A 103 -3.81 -5.77 4.84
N PHE A 104 -4.17 -6.21 6.05
CA PHE A 104 -4.75 -5.36 7.09
C PHE A 104 -3.86 -5.28 8.32
N TYR A 105 -3.63 -6.40 9.02
CA TYR A 105 -2.78 -6.38 10.22
C TYR A 105 -1.34 -6.02 9.88
N GLY A 106 -0.84 -6.39 8.70
CA GLY A 106 0.47 -5.96 8.22
C GLY A 106 0.61 -4.46 8.11
N ILE A 107 -0.41 -3.76 7.57
CA ILE A 107 -0.46 -2.29 7.52
C ILE A 107 -0.45 -1.70 8.92
N ILE A 108 -1.24 -2.24 9.86
CA ILE A 108 -1.29 -1.77 11.23
C ILE A 108 0.09 -1.91 11.90
N ARG A 109 0.69 -3.10 11.86
CA ARG A 109 2.01 -3.37 12.47
C ARG A 109 3.09 -2.44 11.93
N ALA A 110 3.19 -2.32 10.61
CA ALA A 110 4.17 -1.44 10.00
C ALA A 110 3.93 0.03 10.38
N SER A 111 2.68 0.49 10.34
CA SER A 111 2.34 1.88 10.73
C SER A 111 2.67 2.14 12.20
N GLN A 112 2.33 1.22 13.12
CA GLN A 112 2.64 1.35 14.54
C GLN A 112 4.16 1.37 14.82
N ALA A 113 4.92 0.50 14.15
CA ALA A 113 6.36 0.42 14.35
C ALA A 113 7.10 1.65 13.78
N PHE A 114 6.68 2.16 12.63
CA PHE A 114 7.33 3.31 11.98
C PHE A 114 6.78 4.66 12.42
N ALA A 115 5.59 4.78 13.01
CA ALA A 115 5.05 6.05 13.45
C ALA A 115 5.99 6.82 14.42
N PRO A 116 6.61 6.19 15.45
CA PRO A 116 7.59 6.89 16.29
C PRO A 116 8.82 7.36 15.50
N VAL A 117 9.27 6.59 14.50
CA VAL A 117 10.40 6.95 13.63
C VAL A 117 10.06 8.20 12.80
N LEU A 118 8.88 8.18 12.15
CA LEU A 118 8.39 9.30 11.34
C LEU A 118 8.23 10.57 12.18
N LEU A 119 7.67 10.44 13.39
CA LEU A 119 7.51 11.56 14.33
C LEU A 119 8.85 12.13 14.78
N GLY A 120 9.84 11.27 15.04
CA GLY A 120 11.18 11.68 15.46
C GLY A 120 11.97 12.41 14.37
N ASN A 121 11.68 12.12 13.10
CA ASN A 121 12.38 12.71 11.95
C ASN A 121 11.69 13.99 11.40
N GLY A 122 10.48 14.31 11.87
CA GLY A 122 9.69 15.46 11.40
C GLY A 122 9.15 15.28 9.96
N ASP A 123 8.02 15.91 9.65
CA ASP A 123 7.39 15.92 8.31
C ASP A 123 7.26 14.54 7.63
N GLY A 124 6.80 13.55 8.40
CA GLY A 124 6.66 12.18 7.92
C GLY A 124 5.44 11.95 7.03
N ALA A 125 5.47 10.86 6.26
CA ALA A 125 4.28 10.41 5.53
C ALA A 125 4.11 8.88 5.51
N ILE A 126 2.85 8.45 5.41
CA ILE A 126 2.45 7.05 5.22
C ILE A 126 1.55 6.95 3.98
N ILE A 127 1.90 6.06 3.06
CA ILE A 127 1.04 5.68 1.93
C ILE A 127 0.52 4.27 2.19
N ASN A 128 -0.80 4.09 2.19
CA ASN A 128 -1.43 2.77 2.25
C ASN A 128 -2.00 2.40 0.87
N VAL A 129 -1.50 1.29 0.30
CA VAL A 129 -1.97 0.79 -0.99
C VAL A 129 -3.26 -0.01 -0.77
N LEU A 130 -4.37 0.58 -1.20
CA LEU A 130 -5.70 0.01 -1.13
C LEU A 130 -6.14 -0.54 -2.51
N SER A 131 -7.41 -0.44 -2.83
CA SER A 131 -7.99 -0.87 -4.11
C SER A 131 -9.31 -0.17 -4.37
N ASP A 132 -9.80 -0.21 -5.59
CA ASP A 132 -11.17 0.13 -5.96
C ASP A 132 -12.21 -0.79 -5.31
N VAL A 133 -11.85 -2.07 -5.07
CA VAL A 133 -12.70 -3.03 -4.35
C VAL A 133 -12.94 -2.65 -2.87
N THR A 134 -12.33 -1.59 -2.39
CA THR A 134 -12.65 -0.97 -1.10
C THR A 134 -14.12 -0.57 -1.00
N TRP A 135 -14.72 -0.17 -2.11
CA TRP A 135 -16.11 0.31 -2.16
C TRP A 135 -17.03 -0.61 -2.97
N PHE A 136 -16.47 -1.48 -3.79
CA PHE A 136 -17.20 -2.41 -4.64
C PHE A 136 -16.61 -3.81 -4.46
N ALA A 137 -17.42 -4.77 -4.01
CA ALA A 137 -16.98 -6.13 -3.71
C ALA A 137 -17.56 -7.14 -4.70
N PRO A 138 -16.85 -7.46 -5.81
CA PRO A 138 -17.27 -8.56 -6.67
C PRO A 138 -17.32 -9.87 -5.87
N PRO A 139 -18.32 -10.75 -6.07
CA PRO A 139 -18.45 -11.99 -5.31
C PRO A 139 -17.19 -12.86 -5.30
N ILE A 140 -16.45 -12.89 -6.42
CA ILE A 140 -15.19 -13.64 -6.57
C ILE A 140 -14.00 -13.01 -5.86
N LEU A 141 -14.12 -11.81 -5.31
CA LEU A 141 -13.09 -11.09 -4.56
C LEU A 141 -13.56 -10.74 -3.15
N SER A 142 -14.58 -11.41 -2.64
CA SER A 142 -15.24 -11.06 -1.36
C SER A 142 -14.26 -10.99 -0.19
N ALA A 143 -13.40 -12.00 -0.02
CA ALA A 143 -12.38 -12.04 1.02
C ALA A 143 -11.35 -10.91 0.86
N TYR A 144 -10.86 -10.69 -0.37
CA TYR A 144 -9.89 -9.63 -0.66
C TYR A 144 -10.48 -8.22 -0.44
N ALA A 145 -11.70 -7.98 -0.95
CA ALA A 145 -12.40 -6.72 -0.80
C ALA A 145 -12.62 -6.35 0.68
N ALA A 146 -13.03 -7.32 1.50
CA ALA A 146 -13.19 -7.12 2.94
C ALA A 146 -11.90 -6.60 3.59
N THR A 147 -10.72 -7.13 3.22
CA THR A 147 -9.45 -6.66 3.77
C THR A 147 -9.10 -5.24 3.34
N LYS A 148 -9.41 -4.87 2.09
CA LYS A 148 -9.14 -3.51 1.59
C LYS A 148 -10.10 -2.48 2.19
N SER A 149 -11.35 -2.86 2.45
CA SER A 149 -12.31 -2.02 3.19
C SER A 149 -11.88 -1.82 4.65
N ALA A 150 -11.42 -2.88 5.33
CA ALA A 150 -10.86 -2.78 6.67
C ALA A 150 -9.62 -1.87 6.71
N ALA A 151 -8.69 -2.05 5.75
CA ALA A 151 -7.50 -1.22 5.63
C ALA A 151 -7.83 0.26 5.35
N TRP A 152 -8.86 0.54 4.56
CA TRP A 152 -9.33 1.91 4.32
C TRP A 152 -9.91 2.54 5.59
N SER A 153 -10.73 1.81 6.33
CA SER A 153 -11.26 2.29 7.62
C SER A 153 -10.12 2.63 8.59
N PHE A 154 -9.13 1.76 8.72
CA PHE A 154 -7.94 2.03 9.54
C PHE A 154 -7.14 3.23 9.02
N THR A 155 -6.95 3.36 7.70
CA THR A 155 -6.23 4.49 7.09
C THR A 155 -6.88 5.84 7.44
N ASN A 156 -8.22 5.89 7.44
CA ASN A 156 -8.96 7.09 7.82
C ASN A 156 -8.80 7.42 9.32
N ALA A 157 -8.87 6.40 10.19
CA ALA A 157 -8.64 6.57 11.62
C ALA A 157 -7.20 7.03 11.91
N LEU A 158 -6.21 6.38 11.29
CA LEU A 158 -4.80 6.75 11.41
C LEU A 158 -4.55 8.19 10.98
N ARG A 159 -5.16 8.64 9.86
CA ARG A 159 -5.04 10.02 9.36
C ARG A 159 -5.50 11.03 10.39
N VAL A 160 -6.62 10.77 11.06
CA VAL A 160 -7.14 11.65 12.12
C VAL A 160 -6.21 11.69 13.32
N ASP A 161 -5.71 10.52 13.75
CA ASP A 161 -4.84 10.40 14.94
C ASP A 161 -3.47 11.11 14.77
N VAL A 162 -2.92 11.11 13.55
CA VAL A 162 -1.56 11.64 13.30
C VAL A 162 -1.53 13.02 12.61
N ARG A 163 -2.68 13.58 12.23
CA ARG A 163 -2.78 14.87 11.52
C ARG A 163 -2.06 16.00 12.25
N ASP A 164 -2.35 16.17 13.52
CA ASP A 164 -1.76 17.25 14.34
C ASP A 164 -0.33 16.94 14.80
N LYS A 165 0.16 15.74 14.48
CA LYS A 165 1.52 15.28 14.80
C LYS A 165 2.50 15.44 13.63
N GLY A 166 2.06 16.03 12.51
CA GLY A 166 2.91 16.28 11.33
C GLY A 166 3.13 15.07 10.42
N ILE A 167 2.32 14.02 10.53
CA ILE A 167 2.37 12.88 9.60
C ILE A 167 1.21 12.97 8.60
N GLN A 168 1.56 13.03 7.31
CA GLN A 168 0.61 12.95 6.21
C GLN A 168 0.24 11.48 5.94
N VAL A 169 -1.06 11.17 5.80
CA VAL A 169 -1.52 9.80 5.45
C VAL A 169 -2.29 9.84 4.15
N LEU A 170 -1.77 9.15 3.12
CA LEU A 170 -2.36 9.04 1.79
C LEU A 170 -2.93 7.63 1.56
N ALA A 171 -4.19 7.56 1.18
CA ALA A 171 -4.84 6.35 0.68
C ALA A 171 -4.69 6.27 -0.85
N LEU A 172 -4.03 5.23 -1.36
CA LEU A 172 -3.98 4.94 -2.79
C LEU A 172 -5.07 3.92 -3.15
N HIS A 173 -6.03 4.33 -3.97
CA HIS A 173 -7.01 3.43 -4.57
C HIS A 173 -6.67 3.20 -6.04
N VAL A 174 -6.65 1.95 -6.46
CA VAL A 174 -6.33 1.53 -7.83
C VAL A 174 -7.04 0.22 -8.16
N GLY A 175 -7.48 0.06 -9.39
CA GLY A 175 -8.04 -1.18 -9.90
C GLY A 175 -6.95 -2.21 -10.25
N PHE A 176 -7.12 -2.89 -11.40
CA PHE A 176 -6.14 -3.88 -11.85
C PHE A 176 -4.85 -3.18 -12.32
N VAL A 177 -3.72 -3.50 -11.69
CA VAL A 177 -2.37 -3.05 -12.08
C VAL A 177 -1.66 -4.20 -12.76
N ASP A 178 -0.92 -3.95 -13.83
CA ASP A 178 -0.16 -4.98 -14.57
C ASP A 178 1.03 -5.49 -13.76
N THR A 179 0.76 -6.52 -12.98
CA THR A 179 1.68 -7.16 -12.05
C THR A 179 1.43 -8.66 -11.99
N ASP A 180 2.32 -9.40 -11.32
CA ASP A 180 2.13 -10.84 -11.09
C ASP A 180 0.82 -11.17 -10.36
N LEU A 181 0.37 -10.28 -9.47
CA LEU A 181 -0.87 -10.47 -8.70
C LEU A 181 -2.11 -10.54 -9.61
N THR A 182 -2.07 -9.86 -10.74
CA THR A 182 -3.19 -9.75 -11.67
C THR A 182 -2.97 -10.52 -12.98
N ARG A 183 -1.91 -11.34 -13.06
CA ARG A 183 -1.51 -12.03 -14.31
C ARG A 183 -2.64 -12.85 -14.92
N GLY A 184 -3.46 -13.51 -14.12
CA GLY A 184 -4.55 -14.40 -14.61
C GLY A 184 -5.84 -13.69 -15.06
N PHE A 185 -5.90 -12.33 -14.95
CA PHE A 185 -7.10 -11.59 -15.34
C PHE A 185 -6.94 -11.00 -16.74
N ASP A 186 -7.91 -11.29 -17.62
CA ASP A 186 -8.03 -10.69 -18.97
C ASP A 186 -8.90 -9.42 -18.89
N VAL A 187 -8.33 -8.37 -18.32
CA VAL A 187 -8.95 -7.06 -18.13
C VAL A 187 -7.94 -5.96 -18.45
N LYS A 188 -8.43 -4.75 -18.71
CA LYS A 188 -7.56 -3.59 -18.85
C LYS A 188 -6.83 -3.33 -17.53
N LYS A 189 -5.52 -3.22 -17.59
CA LYS A 189 -4.65 -3.01 -16.44
C LYS A 189 -3.93 -1.68 -16.54
N SER A 190 -3.70 -1.06 -15.41
CA SER A 190 -2.92 0.17 -15.29
C SER A 190 -1.42 -0.13 -15.28
N ASP A 191 -0.60 0.70 -15.91
CA ASP A 191 0.87 0.61 -15.82
C ASP A 191 1.31 0.94 -14.38
N PRO A 192 2.04 0.05 -13.69
CA PRO A 192 2.48 0.28 -12.32
C PRO A 192 3.36 1.53 -12.17
N ARG A 193 4.09 1.94 -13.23
CA ARG A 193 4.91 3.16 -13.22
C ARG A 193 4.03 4.40 -13.14
N LEU A 194 2.94 4.45 -13.92
CA LEU A 194 2.00 5.57 -13.89
C LEU A 194 1.25 5.65 -12.55
N VAL A 195 0.90 4.50 -11.97
CA VAL A 195 0.27 4.44 -10.64
C VAL A 195 1.22 5.00 -9.59
N ALA A 196 2.48 4.56 -9.57
CA ALA A 196 3.48 5.06 -8.63
C ALA A 196 3.70 6.58 -8.80
N ALA A 197 3.89 7.06 -10.04
CA ALA A 197 4.10 8.48 -10.32
C ALA A 197 2.92 9.34 -9.83
N ARG A 198 1.67 9.00 -10.18
CA ARG A 198 0.46 9.72 -9.75
C ARG A 198 0.31 9.73 -8.22
N THR A 199 0.66 8.62 -7.58
CA THR A 199 0.58 8.52 -6.11
C THR A 199 1.57 9.45 -5.43
N LEU A 200 2.81 9.49 -5.91
CA LEU A 200 3.82 10.38 -5.35
C LEU A 200 3.52 11.85 -5.67
N ASP A 201 2.97 12.17 -6.85
CA ASP A 201 2.49 13.53 -7.17
C ASP A 201 1.38 13.98 -6.21
N ALA A 202 0.45 13.08 -5.88
CA ALA A 202 -0.63 13.38 -4.94
C ALA A 202 -0.08 13.60 -3.52
N LEU A 203 0.91 12.82 -3.10
CA LEU A 203 1.57 12.99 -1.82
C LEU A 203 2.24 14.36 -1.72
N GLU A 204 3.01 14.77 -2.74
CA GLU A 204 3.71 16.06 -2.77
C GLU A 204 2.75 17.26 -2.78
N LYS A 205 1.54 17.08 -3.34
CA LYS A 205 0.46 18.07 -3.33
C LYS A 205 -0.33 18.11 -2.01
N GLY A 206 -0.02 17.25 -1.06
CA GLY A 206 -0.70 17.19 0.23
C GLY A 206 -2.07 16.51 0.19
N HIS A 207 -2.36 15.71 -0.84
CA HIS A 207 -3.63 15.00 -0.92
C HIS A 207 -3.70 13.88 0.14
N GLU A 208 -4.91 13.59 0.59
CA GLU A 208 -5.21 12.51 1.54
C GLU A 208 -5.67 11.21 0.87
N GLU A 209 -6.11 11.31 -0.39
CA GLU A 209 -6.59 10.18 -1.20
C GLU A 209 -6.18 10.39 -2.66
N VAL A 210 -5.83 9.31 -3.36
CA VAL A 210 -5.57 9.32 -4.80
C VAL A 210 -6.28 8.15 -5.47
N LEU A 211 -6.97 8.45 -6.57
CA LEU A 211 -7.59 7.49 -7.47
C LEU A 211 -6.65 7.37 -8.68
N ALA A 212 -5.87 6.28 -8.73
CA ALA A 212 -4.71 6.24 -9.61
C ALA A 212 -5.03 5.87 -11.06
N ASP A 213 -6.28 5.49 -11.37
CA ASP A 213 -6.72 5.17 -12.72
C ASP A 213 -8.17 5.61 -13.00
N ALA A 214 -8.50 5.72 -14.28
CA ALA A 214 -9.81 6.21 -14.74
C ALA A 214 -10.98 5.29 -14.33
N GLN A 215 -10.74 3.98 -14.19
CA GLN A 215 -11.77 3.02 -13.75
C GLN A 215 -12.12 3.29 -12.28
N THR A 216 -11.11 3.42 -11.43
CA THR A 216 -11.28 3.76 -10.01
C THR A 216 -11.97 5.11 -9.83
N GLU A 217 -11.61 6.12 -10.65
CA GLU A 217 -12.28 7.41 -10.65
C GLU A 217 -13.75 7.31 -11.05
N ALA A 218 -14.07 6.54 -12.10
CA ALA A 218 -15.43 6.32 -12.56
C ALA A 218 -16.26 5.59 -11.50
N LEU A 219 -15.69 4.56 -10.88
CA LEU A 219 -16.33 3.82 -9.79
C LEU A 219 -16.63 4.74 -8.60
N LYS A 220 -15.65 5.52 -8.15
CA LYS A 220 -15.86 6.46 -7.02
C LYS A 220 -16.97 7.46 -7.30
N ARG A 221 -17.06 7.98 -8.52
CA ARG A 221 -18.15 8.88 -8.94
C ARG A 221 -19.52 8.20 -8.97
N SER A 222 -19.59 6.91 -9.25
CA SER A 222 -20.84 6.15 -9.29
C SER A 222 -21.40 5.83 -7.90
N LEU A 223 -20.60 5.95 -6.83
CA LEU A 223 -21.03 5.77 -5.44
C LEU A 223 -21.84 6.95 -4.93
N SER A 224 -22.85 7.37 -5.68
CA SER A 224 -23.85 8.34 -5.21
C SER A 224 -24.71 7.72 -4.10
N PRO A 225 -25.19 8.52 -3.11
CA PRO A 225 -26.09 8.01 -2.07
C PRO A 225 -27.34 7.29 -2.58
N ASN A 226 -27.71 7.52 -3.85
CA ASN A 226 -28.89 6.95 -4.50
C ASN A 226 -28.57 5.86 -5.54
N SER A 227 -27.32 5.47 -5.70
CA SER A 227 -26.95 4.38 -6.63
C SER A 227 -27.01 3.05 -5.90
N PRO A 228 -27.71 2.02 -6.43
CA PRO A 228 -27.60 0.68 -5.88
C PRO A 228 -26.17 0.22 -6.00
N ILE A 229 -25.62 -0.34 -4.92
CA ILE A 229 -24.33 -1.04 -4.95
C ILE A 229 -24.58 -2.35 -5.69
N THR A 230 -24.36 -2.39 -6.99
CA THR A 230 -24.48 -3.59 -7.84
C THR A 230 -23.11 -4.20 -8.11
#